data_7c285be147242479971fade7a1e28446
#
_entry.id   7c285be147242479971fade7a1e28446
#
_cell.length_a   1.000
_cell.length_b   1.000
_cell.length_c   1.000
_cell.angle_alpha   90.00
_cell.angle_beta   90.00
_cell.angle_gamma   90.00
#
_symmetry.space_group_name_H-M   'P 1'
#
loop_
_entity.id
_entity.type
_entity.pdbx_description
1 polymer ?
#
loop_
_entity_poly.entity_id
_entity_poly.type
_entity_poly.pdbx_seq_one_letter_code
_entity_poly.pdbx_strand_id
1 'polypeptide(L)'
;MSDSRSGSSAGAGTPAHTAAAPPLVGEVSQDARRWSRLRHEWGKRLDPAEQSALMSWAAFTIVFAGLRILTHWIRGGHGPSGGGISLGGRHFHHYNIGIALLAAVGMVGLRGSEKQRRHPVVAIAYGSAAALVVDELALLLDLEDVYWASDGRKSVDAALGVIAAGATFFAGLPLWPHAHRALRSRR
;
A
#
# COMPACT_ATOMS: atom_id res chain seq x y z
N MET A 1 27.77 -76.56 21.88
CA MET A 1 28.32 -75.52 22.74
C MET A 1 27.93 -74.20 22.09
N SER A 2 26.79 -73.64 22.52
CA SER A 2 26.58 -72.48 23.38
C SER A 2 27.43 -71.31 22.91
N ASP A 3 26.89 -70.19 22.50
CA ASP A 3 26.23 -69.31 23.42
C ASP A 3 25.46 -68.17 22.65
N SER A 4 24.35 -67.80 23.22
CA SER A 4 23.49 -66.69 22.88
C SER A 4 24.05 -65.36 23.37
N ARG A 5 23.92 -64.27 22.64
CA ARG A 5 23.79 -62.94 23.22
C ARG A 5 22.93 -62.00 22.37
N SER A 6 21.89 -61.58 23.02
CA SER A 6 20.98 -60.49 22.70
C SER A 6 21.65 -59.16 22.51
N GLY A 7 21.32 -58.43 21.47
CA GLY A 7 21.73 -57.03 21.24
C GLY A 7 20.48 -56.14 21.15
N SER A 8 20.34 -55.31 22.15
CA SER A 8 19.31 -54.28 22.36
C SER A 8 19.25 -53.28 21.22
N SER A 9 18.09 -53.13 20.59
CA SER A 9 17.82 -52.06 19.65
C SER A 9 17.42 -50.79 20.42
N ALA A 10 18.29 -49.81 20.39
CA ALA A 10 18.00 -48.44 20.86
C ALA A 10 17.01 -47.76 19.89
N GLY A 11 15.81 -47.50 20.34
CA GLY A 11 14.81 -46.73 19.62
C GLY A 11 15.25 -45.25 19.50
N ALA A 12 15.47 -44.81 18.27
CA ALA A 12 15.64 -43.39 17.97
C ALA A 12 14.27 -42.71 18.10
N GLY A 13 14.13 -41.90 19.17
CA GLY A 13 12.96 -41.07 19.36
C GLY A 13 12.89 -39.99 18.27
N THR A 14 11.87 -40.06 17.44
CA THR A 14 11.53 -39.00 16.48
C THR A 14 11.13 -37.74 17.25
N PRO A 15 11.71 -36.55 16.97
CA PRO A 15 11.26 -35.33 17.61
C PRO A 15 9.81 -35.03 17.21
N ALA A 16 8.96 -34.90 18.22
CA ALA A 16 7.58 -34.50 18.03
C ALA A 16 7.54 -33.13 17.36
N HIS A 17 7.10 -33.08 16.13
CA HIS A 17 6.71 -31.86 15.46
C HIS A 17 5.57 -31.23 16.28
N THR A 18 5.90 -30.15 17.00
CA THR A 18 4.89 -29.30 17.64
C THR A 18 4.14 -28.58 16.53
N ALA A 19 3.07 -29.19 16.05
CA ALA A 19 2.16 -28.55 15.13
C ALA A 19 1.57 -27.32 15.83
N ALA A 20 1.82 -26.14 15.29
CA ALA A 20 1.19 -24.90 15.75
C ALA A 20 -0.33 -25.12 15.75
N ALA A 21 -0.97 -24.87 16.89
CA ALA A 21 -2.42 -25.01 17.00
C ALA A 21 -3.11 -24.14 15.93
N PRO A 22 -4.13 -24.64 15.22
CA PRO A 22 -4.86 -23.85 14.24
C PRO A 22 -5.50 -22.66 14.94
N PRO A 23 -5.55 -21.47 14.29
CA PRO A 23 -6.14 -20.28 14.88
C PRO A 23 -7.58 -20.55 15.29
N LEU A 24 -7.91 -20.18 16.51
CA LEU A 24 -9.21 -20.45 17.11
C LEU A 24 -10.34 -19.90 16.22
N VAL A 25 -11.30 -20.71 15.86
CA VAL A 25 -12.46 -20.38 15.00
C VAL A 25 -13.17 -19.09 15.45
N GLY A 26 -13.05 -18.72 16.73
CA GLY A 26 -13.59 -17.50 17.31
C GLY A 26 -12.91 -16.19 16.84
N GLU A 27 -11.61 -16.19 16.58
CA GLU A 27 -10.87 -14.98 16.12
C GLU A 27 -11.20 -14.63 14.68
N VAL A 28 -11.23 -15.62 13.80
CA VAL A 28 -11.63 -15.43 12.40
C VAL A 28 -13.06 -14.87 12.31
N SER A 29 -13.97 -15.27 13.18
CA SER A 29 -15.35 -14.77 13.19
C SER A 29 -15.48 -13.33 13.69
N GLN A 30 -14.58 -12.86 14.58
CA GLN A 30 -14.59 -11.48 15.07
C GLN A 30 -14.08 -10.50 14.00
N ASP A 31 -13.01 -10.83 13.32
CA ASP A 31 -12.48 -10.00 12.24
C ASP A 31 -13.44 -9.94 11.05
N ALA A 32 -14.04 -11.05 10.67
CA ALA A 32 -15.09 -11.04 9.64
C ALA A 32 -16.26 -10.11 9.99
N ARG A 33 -16.67 -10.08 11.26
CA ARG A 33 -17.73 -9.16 11.76
C ARG A 33 -17.29 -7.68 11.75
N ARG A 34 -16.02 -7.39 12.06
CA ARG A 34 -15.47 -6.03 11.97
C ARG A 34 -15.45 -5.53 10.54
N TRP A 35 -14.96 -6.34 9.60
CA TRP A 35 -14.93 -6.00 8.19
C TRP A 35 -16.32 -5.85 7.59
N SER A 36 -17.28 -6.68 8.00
CA SER A 36 -18.69 -6.54 7.61
C SER A 36 -19.29 -5.22 8.07
N ARG A 37 -19.05 -4.82 9.32
CA ARG A 37 -19.50 -3.52 9.86
C ARG A 37 -18.87 -2.34 9.15
N LEU A 38 -17.55 -2.38 8.91
CA LEU A 38 -16.86 -1.33 8.16
C LEU A 38 -17.42 -1.18 6.75
N ARG A 39 -17.66 -2.29 6.07
CA ARG A 39 -18.23 -2.30 4.73
C ARG A 39 -19.65 -1.74 4.71
N HIS A 40 -20.42 -2.01 5.75
CA HIS A 40 -21.76 -1.43 5.91
C HIS A 40 -21.71 0.09 6.13
N GLU A 41 -20.86 0.57 7.03
CA GLU A 41 -20.68 2.01 7.28
C GLU A 41 -20.13 2.73 6.04
N TRP A 42 -19.19 2.10 5.32
CA TRP A 42 -18.66 2.61 4.05
C TRP A 42 -19.76 2.89 3.02
N GLY A 43 -20.62 1.91 2.76
CA GLY A 43 -21.70 2.08 1.78
C GLY A 43 -22.87 2.96 2.26
N LYS A 44 -23.02 3.13 3.59
CA LYS A 44 -24.09 3.94 4.18
C LYS A 44 -23.74 5.43 4.31
N ARG A 45 -22.44 5.75 4.45
CA ARG A 45 -21.97 7.08 4.82
C ARG A 45 -21.29 7.84 3.69
N LEU A 46 -20.79 7.13 2.72
CA LEU A 46 -20.12 7.72 1.57
C LEU A 46 -20.91 7.41 0.31
N ASP A 47 -21.19 8.43 -0.45
CA ASP A 47 -21.69 8.25 -1.81
C ASP A 47 -20.57 7.69 -2.72
N PRO A 48 -20.89 7.19 -3.93
CA PRO A 48 -19.88 6.60 -4.81
C PRO A 48 -18.79 7.57 -5.24
N ALA A 49 -19.02 8.87 -5.29
CA ALA A 49 -18.00 9.86 -5.63
C ALA A 49 -17.05 10.08 -4.43
N GLU A 50 -17.60 10.19 -3.23
CA GLU A 50 -16.84 10.29 -1.98
C GLU A 50 -15.98 9.04 -1.74
N GLN A 51 -16.53 7.84 -2.03
CA GLN A 51 -15.77 6.59 -1.97
C GLN A 51 -14.57 6.60 -2.93
N SER A 52 -14.80 7.05 -4.18
CA SER A 52 -13.74 7.16 -5.18
C SER A 52 -12.70 8.20 -4.77
N ALA A 53 -13.11 9.36 -4.27
CA ALA A 53 -12.21 10.39 -3.78
C ALA A 53 -11.35 9.89 -2.62
N LEU A 54 -11.96 9.26 -1.61
CA LEU A 54 -11.23 8.72 -0.47
C LEU A 54 -10.23 7.63 -0.89
N MET A 55 -10.63 6.72 -1.77
CA MET A 55 -9.73 5.68 -2.29
C MET A 55 -8.56 6.28 -3.08
N SER A 56 -8.80 7.30 -3.90
CA SER A 56 -7.76 7.99 -4.66
C SER A 56 -6.75 8.69 -3.74
N TRP A 57 -7.22 9.45 -2.75
CA TRP A 57 -6.35 10.14 -1.82
C TRP A 57 -5.59 9.18 -0.90
N ALA A 58 -6.23 8.11 -0.45
CA ALA A 58 -5.56 7.08 0.33
C ALA A 58 -4.47 6.37 -0.48
N ALA A 59 -4.76 6.01 -1.73
CA ALA A 59 -3.78 5.40 -2.63
C ALA A 59 -2.61 6.36 -2.91
N PHE A 60 -2.90 7.64 -3.20
CA PHE A 60 -1.87 8.67 -3.35
C PHE A 60 -0.98 8.74 -2.12
N THR A 61 -1.56 8.86 -0.93
CA THR A 61 -0.82 8.99 0.32
C THR A 61 0.08 7.78 0.59
N ILE A 62 -0.47 6.57 0.41
CA ILE A 62 0.27 5.32 0.64
C ILE A 62 1.43 5.17 -0.35
N VAL A 63 1.19 5.40 -1.64
CA VAL A 63 2.21 5.26 -2.68
C VAL A 63 3.28 6.33 -2.53
N PHE A 64 2.90 7.59 -2.32
CA PHE A 64 3.84 8.68 -2.12
C PHE A 64 4.72 8.44 -0.89
N ALA A 65 4.13 8.11 0.25
CA ALA A 65 4.89 7.79 1.46
C ALA A 65 5.81 6.58 1.27
N GLY A 66 5.32 5.53 0.60
CA GLY A 66 6.11 4.35 0.28
C GLY A 66 7.32 4.67 -0.61
N LEU A 67 7.15 5.50 -1.64
CA LEU A 67 8.25 5.97 -2.50
C LEU A 67 9.26 6.78 -1.71
N ARG A 68 8.81 7.70 -0.84
CA ARG A 68 9.71 8.48 0.01
C ARG A 68 10.51 7.60 0.97
N ILE A 69 9.86 6.66 1.65
CA ILE A 69 10.53 5.71 2.53
C ILE A 69 11.56 4.88 1.74
N LEU A 70 11.17 4.34 0.60
CA LEU A 70 12.06 3.56 -0.26
C LEU A 70 13.27 4.38 -0.74
N THR A 71 13.03 5.60 -1.21
CA THR A 71 14.10 6.49 -1.70
C THR A 71 15.08 6.85 -0.58
N HIS A 72 14.58 7.17 0.61
CA HIS A 72 15.43 7.44 1.76
C HIS A 72 16.21 6.19 2.23
N TRP A 73 15.58 5.01 2.18
CA TRP A 73 16.23 3.75 2.54
C TRP A 73 17.37 3.39 1.57
N ILE A 74 17.14 3.52 0.26
CA ILE A 74 18.15 3.31 -0.77
C ILE A 74 19.31 4.31 -0.59
N ARG A 75 19.02 5.58 -0.34
CA ARG A 75 20.02 6.62 -0.10
C ARG A 75 20.86 6.36 1.16
N GLY A 76 20.28 5.71 2.17
CA GLY A 76 20.99 5.27 3.38
C GLY A 76 21.97 4.12 3.15
N GLY A 77 22.21 3.71 1.90
CA GLY A 77 23.16 2.65 1.55
C GLY A 77 22.63 1.23 1.66
N HIS A 78 21.30 1.06 1.85
CA HIS A 78 20.68 -0.25 2.02
C HIS A 78 20.14 -0.86 0.70
N GLY A 79 20.24 -0.12 -0.40
CA GLY A 79 19.72 -0.55 -1.72
C GLY A 79 20.80 -1.18 -2.61
N PRO A 80 20.39 -1.81 -3.73
CA PRO A 80 21.33 -2.33 -4.71
C PRO A 80 22.22 -1.20 -5.26
N SER A 81 23.52 -1.47 -5.37
CA SER A 81 24.52 -0.54 -5.92
C SER A 81 24.17 -0.22 -7.38
N GLY A 82 23.55 0.93 -7.61
CA GLY A 82 23.15 1.33 -8.96
C GLY A 82 21.86 2.14 -9.07
N GLY A 83 21.23 2.44 -7.95
CA GLY A 83 20.17 3.48 -7.73
C GLY A 83 19.22 3.75 -8.90
N GLY A 84 18.46 2.76 -9.36
CA GLY A 84 17.40 2.99 -10.36
C GLY A 84 17.13 1.76 -11.22
N ILE A 85 15.90 1.65 -11.73
CA ILE A 85 15.54 0.63 -12.72
C ILE A 85 16.10 1.11 -14.07
N SER A 86 17.19 0.50 -14.55
CA SER A 86 17.70 0.78 -15.89
C SER A 86 17.27 -0.33 -16.85
N LEU A 87 16.55 0.05 -17.90
CA LEU A 87 16.19 -0.82 -19.00
C LEU A 87 17.03 -0.43 -20.23
N GLY A 88 17.91 -1.32 -20.69
CA GLY A 88 18.75 -1.04 -21.88
C GLY A 88 19.72 0.14 -21.70
N GLY A 89 20.26 0.38 -20.50
CA GLY A 89 21.21 1.47 -20.23
C GLY A 89 20.61 2.87 -20.08
N ARG A 90 19.28 2.99 -20.13
CA ARG A 90 18.55 4.23 -19.87
C ARG A 90 17.89 4.16 -18.50
N HIS A 91 18.08 5.19 -17.70
CA HIS A 91 17.32 5.36 -16.46
C HIS A 91 15.84 5.53 -16.80
N PHE A 92 15.02 4.60 -16.27
CA PHE A 92 13.58 4.65 -16.46
C PHE A 92 12.96 5.32 -15.22
N HIS A 93 12.45 6.51 -15.43
CA HIS A 93 11.80 7.26 -14.36
C HIS A 93 10.36 6.76 -14.15
N HIS A 94 9.96 6.59 -12.90
CA HIS A 94 8.64 6.06 -12.56
C HIS A 94 7.48 7.03 -12.88
N TYR A 95 7.74 8.33 -13.08
CA TYR A 95 6.71 9.25 -13.58
C TYR A 95 6.18 8.85 -14.97
N ASN A 96 6.99 8.18 -15.81
CA ASN A 96 6.50 7.69 -17.11
C ASN A 96 5.40 6.64 -16.94
N ILE A 97 5.53 5.76 -15.95
CA ILE A 97 4.47 4.81 -15.57
C ILE A 97 3.25 5.59 -15.08
N GLY A 98 3.47 6.60 -14.24
CA GLY A 98 2.41 7.47 -13.73
C GLY A 98 1.62 8.14 -14.85
N ILE A 99 2.30 8.75 -15.83
CA ILE A 99 1.67 9.40 -16.98
C ILE A 99 0.86 8.39 -17.82
N ALA A 100 1.46 7.24 -18.15
CA ALA A 100 0.77 6.21 -18.91
C ALA A 100 -0.49 5.70 -18.19
N LEU A 101 -0.40 5.51 -16.87
CA LEU A 101 -1.52 5.07 -16.06
C LEU A 101 -2.59 6.16 -15.94
N LEU A 102 -2.22 7.45 -15.80
CA LEU A 102 -3.17 8.57 -15.85
C LEU A 102 -3.89 8.65 -17.20
N ALA A 103 -3.18 8.43 -18.30
CA ALA A 103 -3.78 8.38 -19.64
C ALA A 103 -4.80 7.23 -19.75
N ALA A 104 -4.44 6.03 -19.27
CA ALA A 104 -5.35 4.89 -19.26
C ALA A 104 -6.60 5.15 -18.40
N VAL A 105 -6.44 5.70 -17.20
CA VAL A 105 -7.55 6.11 -16.32
C VAL A 105 -8.40 7.20 -16.98
N GLY A 106 -7.76 8.17 -17.64
CA GLY A 106 -8.45 9.21 -18.42
C GLY A 106 -9.32 8.64 -19.53
N MET A 107 -8.82 7.62 -20.26
CA MET A 107 -9.61 6.92 -21.28
C MET A 107 -10.83 6.21 -20.68
N VAL A 108 -10.68 5.57 -19.51
CA VAL A 108 -11.81 4.99 -18.78
C VAL A 108 -12.79 6.08 -18.35
N GLY A 109 -12.31 7.23 -17.91
CA GLY A 109 -13.14 8.40 -17.56
C GLY A 109 -13.97 8.91 -18.74
N LEU A 110 -13.36 8.98 -19.94
CA LEU A 110 -14.01 9.52 -21.14
C LEU A 110 -14.94 8.51 -21.85
N ARG A 111 -14.55 7.24 -21.91
CA ARG A 111 -15.19 6.22 -22.74
C ARG A 111 -15.81 5.08 -21.95
N GLY A 112 -15.47 4.95 -20.68
CA GLY A 112 -15.95 3.87 -19.84
C GLY A 112 -17.43 4.03 -19.44
N SER A 113 -18.08 2.90 -19.20
CA SER A 113 -19.42 2.86 -18.58
C SER A 113 -19.37 3.41 -17.14
N GLU A 114 -20.51 3.80 -16.61
CA GLU A 114 -20.62 4.27 -15.20
C GLU A 114 -20.04 3.26 -14.20
N LYS A 115 -20.30 1.97 -14.43
CA LYS A 115 -19.74 0.87 -13.61
C LYS A 115 -18.21 0.83 -13.67
N GLN A 116 -17.61 1.07 -14.83
CA GLN A 116 -16.16 1.09 -15.00
C GLN A 116 -15.54 2.33 -14.34
N ARG A 117 -16.13 3.51 -14.55
CA ARG A 117 -15.65 4.77 -13.96
C ARG A 117 -15.66 4.74 -12.43
N ARG A 118 -16.67 4.11 -11.82
CA ARG A 118 -16.81 3.99 -10.36
C ARG A 118 -16.12 2.75 -9.78
N HIS A 119 -15.38 2.00 -10.60
CA HIS A 119 -14.69 0.83 -10.09
C HIS A 119 -13.54 1.23 -9.16
N PRO A 120 -13.40 0.61 -7.97
CA PRO A 120 -12.36 0.95 -7.00
C PRO A 120 -10.94 0.96 -7.59
N VAL A 121 -10.65 0.05 -8.50
CA VAL A 121 -9.35 -0.04 -9.18
C VAL A 121 -9.02 1.25 -9.95
N VAL A 122 -10.01 1.92 -10.55
CA VAL A 122 -9.80 3.18 -11.28
C VAL A 122 -9.41 4.29 -10.33
N ALA A 123 -10.08 4.40 -9.18
CA ALA A 123 -9.74 5.38 -8.15
C ALA A 123 -8.34 5.14 -7.56
N ILE A 124 -8.02 3.89 -7.22
CA ILE A 124 -6.69 3.51 -6.71
C ILE A 124 -5.61 3.77 -7.77
N ALA A 125 -5.84 3.38 -9.02
CA ALA A 125 -4.90 3.61 -10.10
C ALA A 125 -4.65 5.11 -10.33
N TYR A 126 -5.69 5.94 -10.27
CA TYR A 126 -5.56 7.40 -10.37
C TYR A 126 -4.67 7.97 -9.27
N GLY A 127 -4.97 7.66 -8.00
CA GLY A 127 -4.19 8.16 -6.87
C GLY A 127 -2.73 7.68 -6.90
N SER A 128 -2.51 6.40 -7.22
CA SER A 128 -1.17 5.84 -7.37
C SER A 128 -0.37 6.51 -8.49
N ALA A 129 -0.99 6.70 -9.64
CA ALA A 129 -0.37 7.34 -10.79
C ALA A 129 -0.02 8.81 -10.51
N ALA A 130 -0.91 9.54 -9.86
CA ALA A 130 -0.65 10.91 -9.43
C ALA A 130 0.54 10.98 -8.45
N ALA A 131 0.64 10.03 -7.51
CA ALA A 131 1.77 9.97 -6.58
C ALA A 131 3.11 9.74 -7.30
N LEU A 132 3.15 8.85 -8.30
CA LEU A 132 4.34 8.59 -9.12
C LEU A 132 4.81 9.84 -9.87
N VAL A 133 3.88 10.64 -10.41
CA VAL A 133 4.19 11.88 -11.11
C VAL A 133 4.66 12.95 -10.15
N VAL A 134 3.95 13.14 -9.02
CA VAL A 134 4.27 14.18 -8.03
C VAL A 134 5.60 13.90 -7.32
N ASP A 135 5.96 12.63 -7.11
CA ASP A 135 7.23 12.26 -6.52
C ASP A 135 8.44 12.74 -7.32
N GLU A 136 8.33 12.76 -8.64
CA GLU A 136 9.38 13.24 -9.55
C GLU A 136 9.03 14.59 -10.21
N LEU A 137 8.09 15.36 -9.65
CA LEU A 137 7.62 16.62 -10.25
C LEU A 137 8.74 17.63 -10.46
N ALA A 138 9.71 17.69 -9.55
CA ALA A 138 10.84 18.59 -9.70
C ALA A 138 11.72 18.25 -10.90
N LEU A 139 11.90 16.95 -11.22
CA LEU A 139 12.57 16.51 -12.45
C LEU A 139 11.83 16.93 -13.72
N LEU A 140 10.48 16.97 -13.66
CA LEU A 140 9.66 17.40 -14.79
C LEU A 140 9.71 18.92 -15.01
N LEU A 141 9.89 19.71 -13.95
CA LEU A 141 9.88 21.18 -14.03
C LEU A 141 11.25 21.76 -14.40
N ASP A 142 12.32 21.26 -13.81
CA ASP A 142 13.63 21.91 -13.91
C ASP A 142 14.64 21.19 -14.79
N LEU A 143 14.39 19.92 -15.16
CA LEU A 143 15.31 19.05 -15.94
C LEU A 143 16.75 19.00 -15.37
N GLU A 144 17.04 19.71 -14.28
CA GLU A 144 18.29 19.71 -13.54
C GLU A 144 18.09 19.08 -12.16
N ASP A 145 19.17 18.47 -11.64
CA ASP A 145 19.17 17.77 -10.34
C ASP A 145 19.10 18.73 -9.13
N VAL A 146 18.07 19.58 -9.05
CA VAL A 146 17.84 20.50 -7.93
C VAL A 146 17.47 19.76 -6.63
N TYR A 147 17.24 18.44 -6.74
CA TYR A 147 16.86 17.56 -5.64
C TYR A 147 17.91 17.45 -4.52
N TRP A 148 19.11 17.95 -4.72
CA TRP A 148 20.25 17.69 -3.83
C TRP A 148 20.57 18.82 -2.84
N ALA A 149 19.85 19.95 -2.89
CA ALA A 149 19.89 20.93 -1.82
C ALA A 149 19.20 20.34 -0.57
N SER A 150 20.01 19.92 0.39
CA SER A 150 19.64 19.00 1.49
C SER A 150 18.52 19.49 2.41
N ASP A 151 18.29 20.80 2.52
CA ASP A 151 17.34 21.36 3.47
C ASP A 151 15.97 21.71 2.88
N GLY A 152 15.90 22.08 1.61
CA GLY A 152 14.64 22.37 0.92
C GLY A 152 13.78 21.13 0.68
N ARG A 153 14.41 19.99 0.41
CA ARG A 153 13.72 18.72 0.11
C ARG A 153 12.91 18.16 1.28
N LYS A 154 13.46 18.21 2.50
CA LYS A 154 12.76 17.73 3.69
C LYS A 154 11.47 18.50 3.95
N SER A 155 11.50 19.82 3.72
CA SER A 155 10.31 20.68 3.85
C SER A 155 9.24 20.35 2.81
N VAL A 156 9.63 20.12 1.55
CA VAL A 156 8.69 19.75 0.48
C VAL A 156 8.09 18.36 0.74
N ASP A 157 8.90 17.39 1.10
CA ASP A 157 8.43 16.03 1.44
C ASP A 157 7.44 16.06 2.62
N ALA A 158 7.75 16.83 3.66
CA ALA A 158 6.87 17.00 4.82
C ALA A 158 5.57 17.71 4.43
N ALA A 159 5.63 18.79 3.65
CA ALA A 159 4.45 19.52 3.20
C ALA A 159 3.52 18.65 2.36
N LEU A 160 4.06 17.93 1.37
CA LEU A 160 3.27 17.01 0.55
C LEU A 160 2.67 15.87 1.37
N GLY A 161 3.42 15.32 2.32
CA GLY A 161 2.91 14.31 3.23
C GLY A 161 1.74 14.81 4.08
N VAL A 162 1.85 16.02 4.63
CA VAL A 162 0.79 16.66 5.40
C VAL A 162 -0.45 16.95 4.55
N ILE A 163 -0.25 17.48 3.32
CA ILE A 163 -1.35 17.76 2.38
C ILE A 163 -2.06 16.46 2.02
N ALA A 164 -1.33 15.42 1.68
CA ALA A 164 -1.90 14.12 1.31
C ALA A 164 -2.68 13.47 2.47
N ALA A 165 -2.09 13.46 3.67
CA ALA A 165 -2.75 12.95 4.87
C ALA A 165 -3.99 13.79 5.22
N GLY A 166 -3.89 15.11 5.12
CA GLY A 166 -5.00 16.04 5.32
C GLY A 166 -6.13 15.78 4.34
N ALA A 167 -5.83 15.67 3.04
CA ALA A 167 -6.84 15.39 2.01
C ALA A 167 -7.53 14.04 2.24
N THR A 168 -6.78 13.00 2.63
CA THR A 168 -7.34 11.69 3.01
C THR A 168 -8.25 11.81 4.23
N PHE A 169 -7.82 12.56 5.24
CA PHE A 169 -8.62 12.79 6.45
C PHE A 169 -9.93 13.52 6.12
N PHE A 170 -9.87 14.64 5.38
CA PHE A 170 -11.06 15.39 5.00
C PHE A 170 -12.00 14.61 4.08
N ALA A 171 -11.49 13.86 3.12
CA ALA A 171 -12.28 13.00 2.27
C ALA A 171 -13.02 11.90 3.06
N GLY A 172 -12.46 11.48 4.19
CA GLY A 172 -13.05 10.46 5.05
C GLY A 172 -13.89 11.00 6.21
N LEU A 173 -14.06 12.33 6.35
CA LEU A 173 -14.80 12.91 7.48
C LEU A 173 -16.18 12.28 7.75
N PRO A 174 -17.01 11.96 6.74
CA PRO A 174 -18.30 11.33 7.00
C PRO A 174 -18.18 9.91 7.57
N LEU A 175 -17.06 9.24 7.31
CA LEU A 175 -16.83 7.84 7.68
C LEU A 175 -16.14 7.66 9.03
N TRP A 176 -15.15 8.49 9.39
CA TRP A 176 -14.25 8.24 10.52
C TRP A 176 -14.94 8.00 11.86
N PRO A 177 -15.95 8.80 12.28
CA PRO A 177 -16.63 8.60 13.57
C PRO A 177 -17.32 7.24 13.67
N HIS A 178 -17.77 6.70 12.53
CA HIS A 178 -18.50 5.45 12.44
C HIS A 178 -17.57 4.26 12.31
N ALA A 179 -16.52 4.39 11.51
CA ALA A 179 -15.47 3.39 11.37
C ALA A 179 -14.81 3.09 12.73
N HIS A 180 -14.46 4.14 13.47
CA HIS A 180 -13.88 3.98 14.80
C HIS A 180 -14.82 3.23 15.77
N ARG A 181 -16.12 3.53 15.75
CA ARG A 181 -17.11 2.80 16.57
C ARG A 181 -17.28 1.36 16.12
N ALA A 182 -17.31 1.10 14.79
CA ALA A 182 -17.43 -0.23 14.24
C ALA A 182 -16.25 -1.14 14.61
N LEU A 183 -15.05 -0.57 14.69
CA LEU A 183 -13.83 -1.28 15.08
C LEU A 183 -13.73 -1.51 16.59
N ARG A 184 -14.20 -0.55 17.42
CA ARG A 184 -14.11 -0.62 18.88
C ARG A 184 -15.23 -1.45 19.55
N SER A 185 -16.37 -1.64 18.94
CA SER A 185 -17.46 -2.40 19.54
C SER A 185 -17.05 -3.86 19.72
N ARG A 186 -16.44 -4.14 20.86
CA ARG A 186 -16.28 -5.47 21.42
C ARG A 186 -17.62 -5.82 22.08
N ARG A 187 -18.59 -6.31 21.37
CA ARG A 187 -19.74 -7.02 21.94
C ARG A 187 -20.35 -7.91 20.87
#